data_e1d97d7149d770860a126ed102dc785d
#
_entry.id   e1d97d7149d770860a126ed102dc785d
#
_cell.length_a   1.000
_cell.length_b   1.000
_cell.length_c   1.000
_cell.angle_alpha   90.00
_cell.angle_beta   90.00
_cell.angle_gamma   90.00
#
_symmetry.space_group_name_H-M   'P 1'
#
loop_
_entity.id
_entity.type
_entity.pdbx_description
1 polymer ?
#
loop_
_entity_poly.entity_id
_entity_poly.type
_entity_poly.pdbx_seq_one_letter_code
_entity_poly.pdbx_strand_id
1 'polypeptide(L)'
;MIDIINLKLSRENGDVKFKAYGNEIDEHFHGEYEPGDKFRVELCDGAFVKLKLDPTLAESIVYVPDGTFEFLVPFDRERQACYAPGAFDGDDHRIVVSEPTDAEIYDERLISLNSHDRHNVPKYYPHAVANFVTREDPCFFERNAIDGVIDNSNHGFFPYHSWGGGLREDLEYELHFGCDVEVSNVVLFLRADFPHDTYWKECDVEFSDGTKVHAELIGTADGQKVAFEPKTTEMVKLTGFKQQRLEDGSLSFAALTQIEVYGKYIKKENDGMEVRDAANAKDVKYYTTDRLREEFHIANLFTKDNIRMVYSHIDRIIVIGMMPVFAELKLEAGKELAADYFLQRRELGCINIGGKGIITIDGTEYEMNPRDGIYVGMGNKVLTFKSVDPENPAKFYMTSCPAHTQYPIVKIDITKARKVPCGSVEDCNKRVINQYIHPEVMQSCQLAMGLTELEVGSNWNTMPCHTHDRRMEVYLYLDMGPNDAVFHMMGEPKETRHIVMHNEEAVISPSWSIHSGVGTKNYSFIWAMSGENQEFTDMDHIETKELR
;
A
#
# COMPACT_ATOMS: atom_id res chain seq x y z
N MET A 1 16.10 -2.16 -4.33
CA MET A 1 15.61 -1.23 -5.38
C MET A 1 15.66 0.15 -4.77
N ILE A 2 16.11 1.12 -5.51
CA ILE A 2 16.35 2.46 -4.98
C ILE A 2 15.11 3.27 -5.31
N ASP A 3 14.28 3.51 -4.31
CA ASP A 3 13.09 4.36 -4.44
C ASP A 3 13.53 5.82 -4.43
N ILE A 4 13.09 6.59 -5.42
CA ILE A 4 13.40 8.03 -5.45
C ILE A 4 12.48 8.74 -4.48
N ILE A 5 13.06 9.25 -3.40
CA ILE A 5 12.38 10.09 -2.42
C ILE A 5 12.08 11.44 -3.05
N ASN A 6 10.84 11.90 -2.97
CA ASN A 6 10.44 13.23 -3.37
C ASN A 6 10.09 14.05 -2.12
N LEU A 7 10.95 15.00 -1.77
CA LEU A 7 10.78 15.89 -0.62
C LEU A 7 10.35 17.28 -1.07
N LYS A 8 9.29 17.79 -0.47
CA LYS A 8 8.79 19.16 -0.66
C LYS A 8 8.59 19.85 0.68
N LEU A 9 8.97 21.12 0.79
CA LEU A 9 8.55 22.03 1.85
C LEU A 9 7.62 23.07 1.22
N SER A 10 6.40 23.17 1.71
CA SER A 10 5.39 24.09 1.17
C SER A 10 4.74 24.91 2.27
N ARG A 11 4.27 26.11 1.91
CA ARG A 11 3.40 26.96 2.73
C ARG A 11 2.00 26.36 2.86
N GLU A 12 1.22 26.87 3.78
CA GLU A 12 -0.18 26.50 3.98
C GLU A 12 -1.02 26.69 2.70
N ASN A 13 -0.71 27.69 1.89
CA ASN A 13 -1.40 27.96 0.60
C ASN A 13 -0.94 27.04 -0.55
N GLY A 14 0.00 26.15 -0.30
CA GLY A 14 0.54 25.19 -1.28
C GLY A 14 1.76 25.68 -2.07
N ASP A 15 2.23 26.92 -1.86
CA ASP A 15 3.44 27.43 -2.52
C ASP A 15 4.67 26.67 -2.04
N VAL A 16 5.44 26.11 -2.95
CA VAL A 16 6.65 25.32 -2.64
C VAL A 16 7.82 26.26 -2.35
N LYS A 17 8.39 26.15 -1.13
CA LYS A 17 9.59 26.88 -0.69
C LYS A 17 10.87 26.13 -1.05
N PHE A 18 10.85 24.80 -0.97
CA PHE A 18 11.99 23.94 -1.20
C PHE A 18 11.54 22.57 -1.76
N LYS A 19 12.36 21.95 -2.60
CA LYS A 19 12.16 20.58 -3.08
C LYS A 19 13.49 19.92 -3.37
N ALA A 20 13.57 18.62 -3.10
CA ALA A 20 14.71 17.77 -3.42
C ALA A 20 14.25 16.37 -3.86
N TYR A 21 15.08 15.67 -4.63
CA TYR A 21 14.82 14.33 -5.14
C TYR A 21 16.08 13.50 -5.02
N GLY A 22 15.96 12.24 -4.67
CA GLY A 22 17.09 11.31 -4.63
C GLY A 22 16.79 10.10 -3.76
N ASN A 23 17.71 9.15 -3.74
CA ASN A 23 17.66 8.00 -2.84
C ASN A 23 18.13 8.38 -1.43
N GLU A 24 18.94 9.41 -1.37
CA GLU A 24 19.42 10.07 -0.18
C GLU A 24 19.41 11.58 -0.44
N ILE A 25 18.78 12.32 0.44
CA ILE A 25 18.67 13.77 0.45
C ILE A 25 19.42 14.27 1.68
N ASP A 26 20.48 15.03 1.49
CA ASP A 26 21.21 15.74 2.52
C ASP A 26 21.45 17.17 2.00
N GLU A 27 20.47 18.03 2.24
CA GLU A 27 20.36 19.32 1.59
C GLU A 27 20.11 20.42 2.62
N HIS A 28 20.41 21.66 2.23
CA HIS A 28 20.17 22.86 3.03
C HIS A 28 19.03 23.67 2.43
N PHE A 29 18.01 23.94 3.23
CA PHE A 29 17.00 24.95 2.94
C PHE A 29 17.46 26.30 3.53
N HIS A 30 17.67 27.28 2.67
CA HIS A 30 18.02 28.65 3.07
C HIS A 30 16.78 29.54 3.08
N GLY A 31 16.27 29.85 4.25
CA GLY A 31 15.09 30.67 4.47
C GLY A 31 14.42 30.37 5.80
N GLU A 32 13.60 31.26 6.29
CA GLU A 32 12.88 31.09 7.55
C GLU A 32 11.63 30.21 7.34
N TYR A 33 11.28 29.40 8.33
CA TYR A 33 9.99 28.74 8.41
C TYR A 33 8.91 29.73 8.83
N GLU A 34 7.68 29.50 8.35
CA GLU A 34 6.49 30.27 8.68
C GLU A 34 5.41 29.35 9.27
N PRO A 35 4.52 29.83 10.16
CA PRO A 35 3.40 29.03 10.63
C PRO A 35 2.58 28.44 9.47
N GLY A 36 2.33 27.13 9.50
CA GLY A 36 1.65 26.40 8.42
C GLY A 36 2.60 25.79 7.39
N ASP A 37 3.90 26.05 7.46
CA ASP A 37 4.88 25.36 6.62
C ASP A 37 4.88 23.85 6.93
N LYS A 38 4.92 23.03 5.85
CA LYS A 38 4.80 21.60 5.94
C LYS A 38 5.81 20.89 5.04
N PHE A 39 6.54 19.96 5.61
CA PHE A 39 7.27 18.96 4.85
C PHE A 39 6.31 17.89 4.32
N ARG A 40 6.54 17.45 3.09
CA ARG A 40 5.89 16.31 2.48
C ARG A 40 6.95 15.44 1.81
N VAL A 41 6.99 14.17 2.20
CA VAL A 41 7.86 13.15 1.61
C VAL A 41 6.98 12.13 0.92
N GLU A 42 7.19 11.93 -0.37
CA GLU A 42 6.48 10.95 -1.19
C GLU A 42 7.39 9.75 -1.45
N LEU A 43 6.86 8.57 -1.16
CA LEU A 43 7.51 7.25 -1.19
C LEU A 43 6.58 6.26 -1.89
N CYS A 44 6.99 4.98 -2.00
CA CYS A 44 6.05 3.90 -2.32
C CYS A 44 5.16 3.54 -1.12
N ASP A 45 4.01 2.95 -1.38
CA ASP A 45 3.08 2.50 -0.32
C ASP A 45 3.73 1.42 0.54
N GLY A 46 3.56 1.53 1.86
CA GLY A 46 4.16 0.60 2.82
C GLY A 46 5.67 0.72 2.97
N ALA A 47 6.25 1.85 2.60
CA ALA A 47 7.69 2.10 2.71
C ALA A 47 8.11 2.52 4.12
N PHE A 48 9.40 2.35 4.40
CA PHE A 48 10.10 2.95 5.52
C PHE A 48 10.95 4.12 5.03
N VAL A 49 11.02 5.16 5.82
CA VAL A 49 11.86 6.32 5.55
C VAL A 49 12.66 6.69 6.80
N LYS A 50 13.91 7.07 6.61
CA LYS A 50 14.80 7.59 7.65
C LYS A 50 14.79 9.11 7.57
N LEU A 51 14.37 9.76 8.66
CA LEU A 51 14.09 11.19 8.72
C LEU A 51 14.95 11.89 9.77
N LYS A 52 15.51 13.03 9.39
CA LYS A 52 16.07 14.05 10.28
C LYS A 52 15.80 15.43 9.68
N LEU A 53 14.60 15.96 9.91
CA LEU A 53 14.12 17.21 9.30
C LEU A 53 14.68 18.47 9.97
N ASP A 54 15.35 18.32 11.10
CA ASP A 54 16.09 19.37 11.79
C ASP A 54 17.33 18.75 12.48
N PRO A 55 18.48 19.41 12.49
CA PRO A 55 19.71 18.89 13.12
C PRO A 55 19.57 18.53 14.59
N THR A 56 18.63 19.13 15.31
CA THR A 56 18.39 18.91 16.75
C THR A 56 17.55 17.67 17.04
N LEU A 57 16.85 17.12 16.04
CA LEU A 57 16.04 15.92 16.19
C LEU A 57 16.89 14.64 16.15
N ALA A 58 16.43 13.62 16.85
CA ALA A 58 16.95 12.27 16.65
C ALA A 58 16.56 11.76 15.26
N GLU A 59 17.46 11.05 14.61
CA GLU A 59 17.15 10.34 13.37
C GLU A 59 16.13 9.22 13.66
N SER A 60 15.06 9.17 12.90
CA SER A 60 13.97 8.23 13.13
C SER A 60 13.67 7.43 11.85
N ILE A 61 13.42 6.12 11.99
CA ILE A 61 12.92 5.28 10.91
C ILE A 61 11.42 5.16 11.08
N VAL A 62 10.69 5.69 10.11
CA VAL A 62 9.24 5.84 10.13
C VAL A 62 8.61 4.95 9.05
N TYR A 63 7.63 4.15 9.44
CA TYR A 63 6.80 3.38 8.50
C TYR A 63 5.64 4.25 7.98
N VAL A 64 5.47 4.29 6.66
CA VAL A 64 4.50 5.15 5.95
C VAL A 64 3.59 4.26 5.10
N PRO A 65 2.43 3.83 5.62
CA PRO A 65 1.56 2.87 4.95
C PRO A 65 1.05 3.30 3.57
N ASP A 66 0.71 4.58 3.41
CA ASP A 66 0.14 5.16 2.19
C ASP A 66 1.17 5.92 1.32
N GLY A 67 2.45 5.70 1.57
CA GLY A 67 3.54 6.28 0.78
C GLY A 67 3.69 7.80 0.88
N THR A 68 2.94 8.47 1.76
CA THR A 68 3.03 9.92 1.90
C THR A 68 3.21 10.31 3.36
N PHE A 69 4.39 10.80 3.71
CA PHE A 69 4.68 11.38 5.03
C PHE A 69 4.52 12.89 5.01
N GLU A 70 3.84 13.45 6.00
CA GLU A 70 3.69 14.90 6.19
C GLU A 70 4.08 15.32 7.60
N PHE A 71 4.86 16.39 7.70
CA PHE A 71 5.26 16.95 8.98
C PHE A 71 5.05 18.46 8.98
N LEU A 72 4.10 18.92 9.79
CA LEU A 72 3.86 20.36 10.01
C LEU A 72 4.97 20.91 10.91
N VAL A 73 5.68 21.93 10.47
CA VAL A 73 6.74 22.57 11.24
C VAL A 73 6.16 23.14 12.54
N PRO A 74 6.72 22.77 13.72
CA PRO A 74 6.18 23.23 15.00
C PRO A 74 6.48 24.70 15.26
N PHE A 75 5.51 25.40 15.85
CA PHE A 75 5.62 26.82 16.24
C PHE A 75 5.16 27.05 17.68
N ASP A 76 5.36 28.25 18.15
CA ASP A 76 4.87 28.75 19.44
C ASP A 76 5.18 27.80 20.62
N ARG A 77 4.14 27.48 21.40
CA ARG A 77 4.27 26.67 22.60
C ARG A 77 4.71 25.23 22.32
N GLU A 78 4.27 24.62 21.23
CA GLU A 78 4.69 23.25 20.88
C GLU A 78 6.19 23.19 20.61
N ARG A 79 6.72 24.12 19.80
CA ARG A 79 8.16 24.20 19.52
C ARG A 79 8.98 24.39 20.81
N GLN A 80 8.55 25.27 21.70
CA GLN A 80 9.25 25.54 22.96
C GLN A 80 9.18 24.38 23.95
N ALA A 81 8.06 23.66 23.98
CA ALA A 81 7.83 22.61 24.96
C ALA A 81 8.46 21.27 24.55
N CYS A 82 8.40 20.90 23.28
CA CYS A 82 8.71 19.56 22.79
C CYS A 82 10.05 19.46 22.06
N TYR A 83 10.70 20.58 21.73
CA TYR A 83 11.90 20.57 20.88
C TYR A 83 13.05 21.35 21.52
N ALA A 84 14.28 21.02 21.11
CA ALA A 84 15.48 21.71 21.59
C ALA A 84 15.43 23.21 21.26
N PRO A 85 16.03 24.08 22.11
CA PRO A 85 16.20 25.47 21.78
C PRO A 85 16.91 25.65 20.43
N GLY A 86 16.30 26.42 19.52
CA GLY A 86 16.81 26.62 18.17
C GLY A 86 16.29 25.60 17.13
N ALA A 87 15.51 24.58 17.51
CA ALA A 87 14.88 23.68 16.57
C ALA A 87 13.93 24.45 15.63
N PHE A 88 14.06 24.21 14.33
CA PHE A 88 13.28 24.89 13.28
C PHE A 88 13.36 26.43 13.35
N ASP A 89 14.50 26.99 13.76
CA ASP A 89 14.72 28.43 13.93
C ASP A 89 15.93 28.88 13.10
N GLY A 90 15.90 30.15 12.62
CA GLY A 90 16.95 30.70 11.76
C GLY A 90 16.65 30.59 10.28
N ASP A 91 17.68 30.70 9.44
CA ASP A 91 17.60 30.80 7.99
C ASP A 91 18.45 29.77 7.23
N ASP A 92 19.04 28.80 7.92
CA ASP A 92 19.84 27.71 7.34
C ASP A 92 19.48 26.38 8.04
N HIS A 93 18.81 25.49 7.30
CA HIS A 93 18.25 24.25 7.82
C HIS A 93 18.76 23.05 7.03
N ARG A 94 19.59 22.22 7.65
CA ARG A 94 20.00 20.95 7.08
C ARG A 94 18.89 19.92 7.23
N ILE A 95 18.48 19.31 6.14
CA ILE A 95 17.39 18.32 6.05
C ILE A 95 17.99 17.03 5.51
N VAL A 96 17.83 15.93 6.25
CA VAL A 96 18.29 14.60 5.82
C VAL A 96 17.10 13.65 5.73
N VAL A 97 16.94 13.04 4.56
CA VAL A 97 15.91 12.03 4.29
C VAL A 97 16.54 10.93 3.44
N SER A 98 16.44 9.69 3.86
CA SER A 98 17.01 8.57 3.12
C SER A 98 16.19 7.30 3.28
N GLU A 99 16.41 6.32 2.40
CA GLU A 99 15.88 4.97 2.56
C GLU A 99 16.70 4.23 3.63
N PRO A 100 16.07 3.61 4.64
CA PRO A 100 16.79 2.74 5.56
C PRO A 100 17.17 1.43 4.87
N THR A 101 18.28 0.84 5.28
CA THR A 101 18.69 -0.47 4.82
C THR A 101 17.81 -1.58 5.39
N ASP A 102 17.77 -2.75 4.72
CA ASP A 102 17.08 -3.95 5.23
C ASP A 102 17.52 -4.31 6.66
N ALA A 103 18.80 -4.18 6.98
CA ALA A 103 19.32 -4.44 8.33
C ALA A 103 18.78 -3.43 9.36
N GLU A 104 18.69 -2.16 8.99
CA GLU A 104 18.10 -1.12 9.87
C GLU A 104 16.60 -1.33 10.10
N ILE A 105 15.88 -2.04 9.24
CA ILE A 105 14.45 -2.32 9.39
C ILE A 105 14.24 -3.66 10.11
N TYR A 106 14.93 -4.73 9.67
CA TYR A 106 14.60 -6.12 9.99
C TYR A 106 15.55 -6.77 11.00
N ASP A 107 16.64 -6.11 11.43
CA ASP A 107 17.45 -6.56 12.56
C ASP A 107 16.97 -5.93 13.87
N GLU A 108 17.32 -6.57 15.00
CA GLU A 108 16.93 -6.10 16.33
C GLU A 108 17.53 -4.72 16.65
N ARG A 109 16.67 -3.76 16.99
CA ARG A 109 17.02 -2.40 17.34
C ARG A 109 15.97 -1.72 18.22
N LEU A 110 16.18 -0.46 18.58
CA LEU A 110 15.14 0.40 19.14
C LEU A 110 14.14 0.77 18.03
N ILE A 111 12.91 0.21 18.11
CA ILE A 111 11.85 0.43 17.10
C ILE A 111 10.80 1.45 17.51
N SER A 112 10.81 1.93 18.76
CA SER A 112 9.86 2.94 19.26
C SER A 112 10.27 4.38 18.94
N LEU A 113 11.52 4.64 18.52
CA LEU A 113 12.04 5.99 18.32
C LEU A 113 11.37 6.68 17.12
N ASN A 114 10.63 7.77 17.40
CA ASN A 114 10.08 8.66 16.38
C ASN A 114 10.03 10.11 16.89
N SER A 115 11.10 10.86 16.69
CA SER A 115 11.18 12.30 17.04
C SER A 115 10.28 13.18 16.17
N HIS A 116 9.74 12.62 15.06
CA HIS A 116 8.83 13.28 14.12
C HIS A 116 7.36 12.89 14.36
N ASP A 117 7.06 12.12 15.43
CA ASP A 117 5.67 11.83 15.80
C ASP A 117 4.91 13.09 16.20
N ARG A 118 3.62 13.11 15.94
CA ARG A 118 2.73 14.24 16.19
C ARG A 118 1.51 13.83 16.99
N HIS A 119 1.19 14.63 18.00
CA HIS A 119 -0.04 14.47 18.78
C HIS A 119 -1.28 14.41 17.87
N ASN A 120 -2.12 13.38 18.07
CA ASN A 120 -3.36 13.15 17.32
C ASN A 120 -3.22 13.04 15.78
N VAL A 121 -2.08 12.54 15.26
CA VAL A 121 -1.89 12.31 13.82
C VAL A 121 -1.53 10.83 13.55
N PRO A 122 -2.49 9.90 13.56
CA PRO A 122 -2.25 8.45 13.47
C PRO A 122 -2.04 7.99 12.02
N LYS A 123 -1.00 8.48 11.34
CA LYS A 123 -0.72 8.16 9.95
C LYS A 123 0.65 7.53 9.71
N TYR A 124 1.59 7.74 10.59
CA TYR A 124 2.99 7.34 10.45
C TYR A 124 3.45 6.67 11.72
N TYR A 125 4.30 5.66 11.61
CA TYR A 125 4.61 4.78 12.72
C TYR A 125 6.12 4.64 12.94
N PRO A 126 6.57 4.46 14.22
CA PRO A 126 5.76 4.29 15.42
C PRO A 126 4.98 5.54 15.78
N HIS A 127 3.75 5.39 16.31
CA HIS A 127 2.88 6.47 16.73
C HIS A 127 2.35 6.21 18.14
N ALA A 128 2.47 7.21 19.00
CA ALA A 128 2.00 7.15 20.38
C ALA A 128 0.56 7.70 20.51
N VAL A 129 -0.25 7.02 21.31
CA VAL A 129 -1.62 7.43 21.65
C VAL A 129 -1.82 7.27 23.15
N ALA A 130 -2.56 8.18 23.78
CA ALA A 130 -2.94 8.05 25.18
C ALA A 130 -4.41 8.45 25.41
N ASN A 131 -5.05 7.80 26.38
CA ASN A 131 -6.43 8.13 26.72
C ASN A 131 -6.59 9.43 27.52
N PHE A 132 -5.47 10.02 27.93
CA PHE A 132 -5.45 11.29 28.64
C PHE A 132 -4.07 11.98 28.55
N VAL A 133 -4.09 13.31 28.41
CA VAL A 133 -2.92 14.19 28.44
C VAL A 133 -3.17 15.30 29.46
N THR A 134 -2.21 15.57 30.34
CA THR A 134 -2.33 16.60 31.36
C THR A 134 -2.52 17.97 30.74
N ARG A 135 -3.67 18.60 30.96
CA ARG A 135 -4.03 19.97 30.53
C ARG A 135 -4.00 20.20 29.03
N GLU A 136 -3.94 19.17 28.20
CA GLU A 136 -3.68 19.29 26.76
C GLU A 136 -2.46 20.20 26.47
N ASP A 137 -1.46 20.12 27.35
CA ASP A 137 -0.24 20.93 27.23
C ASP A 137 0.83 20.17 26.44
N PRO A 138 1.45 20.76 25.41
CA PRO A 138 2.46 20.10 24.61
C PRO A 138 3.61 19.45 25.39
N CYS A 139 4.02 20.02 26.55
CA CYS A 139 5.08 19.39 27.36
C CYS A 139 4.68 18.04 27.98
N PHE A 140 3.39 17.63 27.88
CA PHE A 140 2.87 16.37 28.40
C PHE A 140 2.23 15.46 27.32
N PHE A 141 2.43 15.76 26.04
CA PHE A 141 1.93 14.92 24.94
C PHE A 141 2.54 13.51 24.96
N GLU A 142 1.79 12.52 24.52
CA GLU A 142 2.20 11.11 24.43
C GLU A 142 3.42 10.93 23.50
N ARG A 143 3.52 11.72 22.43
CA ARG A 143 4.63 11.68 21.49
C ARG A 143 6.00 12.00 22.16
N ASN A 144 6.01 12.69 23.29
CA ASN A 144 7.23 13.04 24.00
C ASN A 144 7.92 11.81 24.59
N ALA A 145 7.19 10.72 24.81
CA ALA A 145 7.75 9.49 25.36
C ALA A 145 8.38 8.56 24.31
N ILE A 146 8.49 8.99 23.04
CA ILE A 146 9.14 8.21 21.97
C ILE A 146 10.11 9.05 21.11
N ASP A 147 10.48 10.25 21.53
CA ASP A 147 11.34 11.15 20.77
C ASP A 147 12.85 10.96 21.01
N GLY A 148 13.22 10.09 21.95
CA GLY A 148 14.60 9.74 22.28
C GLY A 148 15.23 10.61 23.37
N VAL A 149 14.46 11.46 24.03
CA VAL A 149 14.95 12.30 25.15
C VAL A 149 14.63 11.60 26.47
N ILE A 150 15.67 11.28 27.24
CA ILE A 150 15.57 10.53 28.51
C ILE A 150 15.87 11.37 29.76
N ASP A 151 16.07 12.69 29.63
CA ASP A 151 16.35 13.55 30.79
C ASP A 151 15.08 13.71 31.62
N ASN A 152 15.10 13.18 32.83
CA ASN A 152 13.97 13.09 33.76
C ASN A 152 14.30 13.69 35.13
N SER A 153 15.34 14.51 35.22
CA SER A 153 15.78 15.18 36.49
C SER A 153 14.96 16.42 36.84
N ASN A 154 14.02 16.81 35.95
CA ASN A 154 13.07 17.91 36.14
C ASN A 154 11.80 17.63 35.33
N HIS A 155 10.89 18.61 35.21
CA HIS A 155 9.67 18.53 34.43
C HIS A 155 9.33 19.85 33.72
N GLY A 156 8.53 19.76 32.65
CA GLY A 156 8.06 20.91 31.90
C GLY A 156 8.58 20.93 30.47
N PHE A 157 9.26 21.99 30.07
CA PHE A 157 9.77 22.16 28.70
C PHE A 157 11.01 21.31 28.44
N PHE A 158 11.30 21.08 27.16
CA PHE A 158 12.51 20.40 26.71
C PHE A 158 13.73 20.78 27.54
N PRO A 159 14.58 19.86 28.01
CA PRO A 159 14.53 18.40 27.72
C PRO A 159 13.71 17.57 28.73
N TYR A 160 12.91 18.20 29.61
CA TYR A 160 12.19 17.58 30.71
C TYR A 160 10.69 17.32 30.37
N HIS A 161 10.34 17.34 29.11
CA HIS A 161 9.01 16.99 28.66
C HIS A 161 8.77 15.47 28.77
N SER A 162 7.51 15.06 28.86
CA SER A 162 7.16 13.67 29.12
C SER A 162 5.70 13.42 28.76
N TRP A 163 5.23 12.17 28.73
CA TRP A 163 3.80 11.92 28.80
C TRP A 163 3.31 12.07 30.25
N GLY A 164 2.33 12.93 30.43
CA GLY A 164 1.71 13.20 31.72
C GLY A 164 0.25 12.74 31.78
N GLY A 165 -0.04 11.66 32.49
CA GLY A 165 -1.38 11.07 32.60
C GLY A 165 -2.29 11.74 33.64
N GLY A 166 -1.90 12.87 34.26
CA GLY A 166 -2.70 13.56 35.27
C GLY A 166 -2.84 12.78 36.58
N LEU A 167 -3.96 13.02 37.28
CA LEU A 167 -4.33 12.35 38.55
C LEU A 167 -5.38 11.27 38.29
N ARG A 168 -5.10 10.28 37.43
CA ARG A 168 -6.01 9.22 37.00
C ARG A 168 -5.46 7.84 37.35
N GLU A 169 -6.33 6.88 37.53
CA GLU A 169 -5.99 5.47 37.76
C GLU A 169 -6.36 4.57 36.57
N ASP A 170 -7.13 5.10 35.61
CA ASP A 170 -7.59 4.41 34.39
C ASP A 170 -6.77 4.80 33.15
N LEU A 171 -5.47 4.99 33.34
CA LEU A 171 -4.57 5.41 32.27
C LEU A 171 -4.28 4.28 31.29
N GLU A 172 -4.17 4.67 30.04
CA GLU A 172 -3.71 3.82 28.93
C GLU A 172 -2.76 4.63 28.06
N TYR A 173 -1.66 4.01 27.69
CA TYR A 173 -0.69 4.53 26.73
C TYR A 173 -0.42 3.46 25.69
N GLU A 174 -0.61 3.77 24.44
CA GLU A 174 -0.47 2.84 23.31
C GLU A 174 0.63 3.33 22.36
N LEU A 175 1.48 2.40 21.91
CA LEU A 175 2.45 2.61 20.88
C LEU A 175 2.15 1.67 19.71
N HIS A 176 1.74 2.23 18.60
CA HIS A 176 1.41 1.50 17.38
C HIS A 176 2.59 1.49 16.42
N PHE A 177 2.80 0.36 15.71
CA PHE A 177 3.86 0.19 14.73
C PHE A 177 3.35 0.19 13.28
N GLY A 178 2.02 0.14 13.09
CA GLY A 178 1.37 0.17 11.77
C GLY A 178 1.49 -1.13 10.96
N CYS A 179 2.30 -2.07 11.43
CA CYS A 179 2.44 -3.41 10.89
C CYS A 179 3.06 -4.33 11.96
N ASP A 180 3.14 -5.63 11.67
CA ASP A 180 3.70 -6.62 12.60
C ASP A 180 5.17 -6.34 12.91
N VAL A 181 5.51 -6.37 14.20
CA VAL A 181 6.86 -6.33 14.75
C VAL A 181 7.08 -7.52 15.69
N GLU A 182 8.32 -7.98 15.80
CA GLU A 182 8.73 -8.88 16.88
C GLU A 182 9.38 -8.04 17.97
N VAL A 183 8.75 -7.96 19.14
CA VAL A 183 9.24 -7.20 20.30
C VAL A 183 9.96 -8.15 21.26
N SER A 184 11.20 -7.82 21.64
CA SER A 184 12.04 -8.61 22.54
C SER A 184 12.06 -8.10 23.99
N ASN A 185 11.96 -6.78 24.19
CA ASN A 185 11.85 -6.16 25.51
C ASN A 185 11.37 -4.72 25.44
N VAL A 186 10.91 -4.21 26.58
CA VAL A 186 10.50 -2.83 26.79
C VAL A 186 11.31 -2.23 27.94
N VAL A 187 11.75 -0.97 27.80
CA VAL A 187 12.42 -0.22 28.85
C VAL A 187 11.62 1.06 29.13
N LEU A 188 11.28 1.29 30.40
CA LEU A 188 10.49 2.45 30.85
C LEU A 188 11.36 3.42 31.63
N PHE A 189 11.43 4.68 31.19
CA PHE A 189 12.04 5.78 31.91
C PHE A 189 10.95 6.63 32.55
N LEU A 190 10.86 6.58 33.88
CA LEU A 190 9.89 7.36 34.62
C LEU A 190 10.48 8.72 35.01
N ARG A 191 9.63 9.73 35.12
CA ARG A 191 10.06 11.00 35.68
C ARG A 191 10.41 10.81 37.16
N ALA A 192 11.55 11.34 37.59
CA ALA A 192 12.07 11.19 38.93
C ALA A 192 12.54 12.55 39.55
N ASP A 193 11.90 13.66 39.16
CA ASP A 193 12.21 15.00 39.64
C ASP A 193 11.57 15.31 40.99
N PHE A 194 12.22 16.13 41.77
CA PHE A 194 11.67 16.73 43.00
C PHE A 194 10.97 18.07 42.66
N PRO A 195 9.82 18.43 43.21
CA PRO A 195 9.06 17.76 44.27
C PRO A 195 7.99 16.76 43.76
N HIS A 196 7.99 16.39 42.48
CA HIS A 196 7.02 15.47 41.85
C HIS A 196 7.64 14.10 41.62
N ASP A 197 8.39 13.60 42.59
CA ASP A 197 9.09 12.31 42.56
C ASP A 197 8.17 11.08 42.78
N THR A 198 6.89 11.23 42.53
CA THR A 198 5.94 10.13 42.56
C THR A 198 5.92 9.39 41.22
N TYR A 199 5.80 8.08 41.28
CA TYR A 199 5.91 7.21 40.15
C TYR A 199 4.84 6.12 40.18
N TRP A 200 4.63 5.40 39.08
CA TRP A 200 3.85 4.18 39.05
C TRP A 200 4.68 3.01 39.58
N LYS A 201 4.14 2.29 40.57
CA LYS A 201 4.79 1.12 41.19
C LYS A 201 4.68 -0.12 40.34
N GLU A 202 3.65 -0.20 39.52
CA GLU A 202 3.37 -1.30 38.62
C GLU A 202 2.55 -0.84 37.43
N CYS A 203 2.68 -1.55 36.33
CA CYS A 203 1.83 -1.51 35.16
C CYS A 203 1.85 -2.85 34.44
N ASP A 204 0.95 -3.04 33.49
CA ASP A 204 0.95 -4.19 32.58
C ASP A 204 1.37 -3.72 31.18
N VAL A 205 2.27 -4.48 30.56
CA VAL A 205 2.60 -4.37 29.14
C VAL A 205 1.73 -5.35 28.37
N GLU A 206 0.80 -4.85 27.59
CA GLU A 206 -0.19 -5.61 26.82
C GLU A 206 0.16 -5.60 25.32
N PHE A 207 -0.04 -6.72 24.62
CA PHE A 207 0.21 -6.90 23.20
C PHE A 207 -1.10 -7.04 22.42
N SER A 208 -1.04 -6.94 21.07
CA SER A 208 -2.23 -6.99 20.21
C SER A 208 -3.03 -8.30 20.32
N ASP A 209 -2.42 -9.40 20.77
CA ASP A 209 -3.08 -10.69 21.05
C ASP A 209 -3.81 -10.72 22.40
N GLY A 210 -3.78 -9.63 23.16
CA GLY A 210 -4.36 -9.51 24.50
C GLY A 210 -3.53 -10.12 25.62
N THR A 211 -2.35 -10.68 25.32
CA THR A 211 -1.44 -11.16 26.37
C THR A 211 -0.80 -9.99 27.12
N LYS A 212 -0.56 -10.18 28.44
CA LYS A 212 -0.01 -9.16 29.32
C LYS A 212 1.21 -9.66 30.05
N VAL A 213 2.16 -8.76 30.24
CA VAL A 213 3.34 -8.96 31.10
C VAL A 213 3.28 -7.92 32.22
N HIS A 214 3.22 -8.38 33.46
CA HIS A 214 3.23 -7.52 34.63
C HIS A 214 4.63 -6.95 34.90
N ALA A 215 4.72 -5.66 35.15
CA ALA A 215 5.95 -4.94 35.47
C ALA A 215 5.86 -4.30 36.85
N GLU A 216 6.77 -4.69 37.77
CA GLU A 216 7.02 -3.97 39.02
C GLU A 216 8.06 -2.87 38.75
N LEU A 217 7.76 -1.65 39.17
CA LEU A 217 8.55 -0.44 38.92
C LEU A 217 9.02 0.19 40.24
N ILE A 218 10.16 0.83 40.20
CA ILE A 218 10.75 1.54 41.34
C ILE A 218 10.97 3.02 41.01
N GLY A 219 11.12 3.86 42.03
CA GLY A 219 11.40 5.29 41.87
C GLY A 219 12.88 5.50 41.52
N THR A 220 13.23 5.39 40.26
CA THR A 220 14.58 5.66 39.73
C THR A 220 14.52 6.46 38.44
N ALA A 221 15.55 7.23 38.17
CA ALA A 221 15.77 7.92 36.89
C ALA A 221 16.27 6.98 35.80
N ASP A 222 16.80 5.81 36.17
CA ASP A 222 17.34 4.83 35.22
C ASP A 222 16.21 4.09 34.49
N GLY A 223 16.51 3.62 33.27
CA GLY A 223 15.60 2.80 32.49
C GLY A 223 15.32 1.44 33.16
N GLN A 224 14.06 1.08 33.28
CA GLN A 224 13.59 -0.14 33.92
C GLN A 224 13.13 -1.14 32.87
N LYS A 225 13.89 -2.25 32.72
CA LYS A 225 13.65 -3.26 31.70
C LYS A 225 12.55 -4.22 32.12
N VAL A 226 11.53 -4.35 31.29
CA VAL A 226 10.49 -5.39 31.35
C VAL A 226 10.89 -6.49 30.36
N ALA A 227 11.27 -7.65 30.87
CA ALA A 227 11.74 -8.77 30.05
C ALA A 227 10.64 -9.82 29.87
N PHE A 228 10.52 -10.35 28.66
CA PHE A 228 9.60 -11.42 28.28
C PHE A 228 10.16 -12.19 27.08
N GLU A 229 9.57 -13.34 26.77
CA GLU A 229 9.89 -14.04 25.53
C GLU A 229 9.39 -13.21 24.32
N PRO A 230 10.14 -13.16 23.21
CA PRO A 230 9.76 -12.35 22.05
C PRO A 230 8.32 -12.55 21.62
N LYS A 231 7.65 -11.45 21.26
CA LYS A 231 6.22 -11.38 20.91
C LYS A 231 6.04 -10.73 19.55
N THR A 232 5.26 -11.37 18.68
CA THR A 232 4.74 -10.70 17.47
C THR A 232 3.52 -9.88 17.84
N THR A 233 3.53 -8.60 17.47
CA THR A 233 2.47 -7.64 17.79
C THR A 233 2.45 -6.47 16.82
N GLU A 234 1.32 -5.79 16.66
CA GLU A 234 1.22 -4.53 15.94
C GLU A 234 1.28 -3.31 16.88
N MET A 235 1.17 -3.55 18.18
CA MET A 235 1.21 -2.47 19.18
C MET A 235 1.70 -2.97 20.55
N VAL A 236 2.22 -2.05 21.35
CA VAL A 236 2.50 -2.22 22.78
C VAL A 236 1.65 -1.22 23.55
N LYS A 237 0.88 -1.71 24.55
CA LYS A 237 0.01 -0.89 25.38
C LYS A 237 0.40 -1.01 26.84
N LEU A 238 0.54 0.12 27.52
CA LEU A 238 0.71 0.18 28.96
C LEU A 238 -0.65 0.42 29.63
N THR A 239 -1.02 -0.46 30.56
CA THR A 239 -2.30 -0.42 31.29
C THR A 239 -2.12 -0.76 32.75
N GLY A 240 -3.18 -0.71 33.53
CA GLY A 240 -3.18 -1.18 34.93
C GLY A 240 -2.22 -0.41 35.84
N PHE A 241 -1.94 0.83 35.55
CA PHE A 241 -1.03 1.67 36.32
C PHE A 241 -1.47 1.79 37.79
N LYS A 242 -0.57 1.50 38.71
CA LYS A 242 -0.75 1.75 40.14
C LYS A 242 0.28 2.71 40.68
N GLN A 243 -0.17 3.88 40.98
CA GLN A 243 0.70 4.96 41.42
C GLN A 243 1.04 4.84 42.91
N GLN A 244 2.25 5.26 43.26
CA GLN A 244 2.60 5.57 44.64
C GLN A 244 1.74 6.72 45.15
N ARG A 245 1.12 6.54 46.30
CA ARG A 245 0.34 7.60 46.96
C ARG A 245 1.23 8.42 47.90
N LEU A 246 0.86 9.69 48.06
CA LEU A 246 1.48 10.57 49.05
C LEU A 246 1.08 10.13 50.47
N GLU A 247 1.70 10.69 51.51
CA GLU A 247 1.45 10.35 52.92
C GLU A 247 -0.02 10.56 53.35
N ASP A 248 -0.70 11.52 52.71
CA ASP A 248 -2.12 11.79 52.94
C ASP A 248 -3.08 10.89 52.14
N GLY A 249 -2.51 9.97 51.38
CA GLY A 249 -3.26 9.03 50.52
C GLY A 249 -3.69 9.59 49.18
N SER A 250 -3.36 10.84 48.86
CA SER A 250 -3.67 11.46 47.57
C SER A 250 -2.73 10.98 46.46
N LEU A 251 -3.15 11.14 45.18
CA LEU A 251 -2.32 10.95 44.00
C LEU A 251 -1.48 12.20 43.75
N SER A 252 -0.35 12.01 43.11
CA SER A 252 0.45 13.09 42.53
C SER A 252 0.72 12.84 41.05
N PHE A 253 1.39 13.75 40.37
CA PHE A 253 1.62 13.67 38.93
C PHE A 253 2.80 12.74 38.61
N ALA A 254 2.52 11.46 38.34
CA ALA A 254 3.50 10.56 37.72
C ALA A 254 3.56 10.81 36.21
N ALA A 255 4.71 10.55 35.60
CA ALA A 255 4.89 10.73 34.17
C ALA A 255 5.89 9.71 33.58
N LEU A 256 5.73 9.42 32.30
CA LEU A 256 6.62 8.60 31.49
C LEU A 256 7.50 9.54 30.64
N THR A 257 8.78 9.54 30.89
CA THR A 257 9.75 10.33 30.12
C THR A 257 10.00 9.67 28.76
N GLN A 258 10.27 8.34 28.77
CA GLN A 258 10.54 7.60 27.54
C GLN A 258 10.09 6.14 27.69
N ILE A 259 9.56 5.58 26.59
CA ILE A 259 9.40 4.14 26.39
C ILE A 259 10.31 3.70 25.25
N GLU A 260 11.23 2.82 25.54
CA GLU A 260 12.05 2.17 24.52
C GLU A 260 11.54 0.76 24.28
N VAL A 261 11.16 0.47 23.05
CA VAL A 261 10.77 -0.87 22.61
C VAL A 261 11.84 -1.41 21.69
N TYR A 262 12.46 -2.51 22.09
CA TYR A 262 13.46 -3.20 21.30
C TYR A 262 12.86 -4.38 20.58
N GLY A 263 13.21 -4.51 19.31
CA GLY A 263 12.67 -5.51 18.43
C GLY A 263 13.03 -5.24 16.98
N LYS A 264 12.30 -5.85 16.07
CA LYS A 264 12.47 -5.69 14.63
C LYS A 264 11.12 -5.69 13.93
N TYR A 265 11.04 -5.02 12.80
CA TYR A 265 9.89 -5.18 11.91
C TYR A 265 9.92 -6.57 11.27
N ILE A 266 8.75 -7.16 11.10
CA ILE A 266 8.66 -8.44 10.41
C ILE A 266 8.62 -8.15 8.91
N LYS A 267 9.63 -8.64 8.19
CA LYS A 267 9.62 -8.56 6.73
C LYS A 267 8.39 -9.32 6.26
N LYS A 268 7.38 -8.59 5.76
CA LYS A 268 6.37 -9.26 4.93
C LYS A 268 7.18 -9.87 3.80
N GLU A 269 7.27 -11.21 3.75
CA GLU A 269 7.65 -11.84 2.50
C GLU A 269 6.75 -11.19 1.48
N ASN A 270 7.32 -10.56 0.44
CA ASN A 270 6.51 -10.00 -0.65
C ASN A 270 5.45 -11.04 -0.90
N ASP A 271 4.20 -10.73 -0.53
CA ASP A 271 3.10 -11.67 -0.66
C ASP A 271 3.16 -12.11 -2.09
N GLY A 272 3.67 -13.32 -2.29
CA GLY A 272 3.93 -13.87 -3.59
C GLY A 272 2.67 -13.70 -4.42
N MET A 273 2.60 -14.30 -5.53
CA MET A 273 1.39 -14.35 -6.31
C MET A 273 0.21 -14.78 -5.42
N GLU A 274 -0.85 -13.97 -5.30
CA GLU A 274 -2.10 -14.43 -4.68
C GLU A 274 -2.63 -15.61 -5.49
N VAL A 275 -2.82 -16.75 -4.85
CA VAL A 275 -3.31 -17.96 -5.52
C VAL A 275 -4.79 -18.15 -5.23
N ARG A 276 -5.59 -18.32 -6.28
CA ARG A 276 -7.02 -18.63 -6.19
C ARG A 276 -7.30 -19.99 -6.82
N ASP A 277 -7.90 -20.90 -6.06
CA ASP A 277 -8.35 -22.18 -6.54
C ASP A 277 -9.54 -22.06 -7.52
N ALA A 278 -9.77 -23.08 -8.33
CA ALA A 278 -10.90 -23.08 -9.25
C ALA A 278 -12.22 -23.33 -8.50
N ALA A 279 -13.10 -22.34 -8.49
CA ALA A 279 -14.42 -22.46 -7.89
C ALA A 279 -15.35 -23.36 -8.72
N ASN A 280 -16.10 -24.23 -8.04
CA ASN A 280 -17.07 -25.14 -8.67
C ASN A 280 -18.39 -24.39 -8.93
N ALA A 281 -18.91 -24.44 -10.16
CA ALA A 281 -20.17 -23.80 -10.56
C ALA A 281 -21.34 -24.14 -9.62
N LYS A 282 -21.44 -25.41 -9.16
CA LYS A 282 -22.50 -25.86 -8.26
C LYS A 282 -22.50 -25.21 -6.89
N ASP A 283 -21.33 -24.73 -6.45
CA ASP A 283 -21.15 -24.10 -5.14
C ASP A 283 -21.34 -22.59 -5.23
N VAL A 284 -20.91 -21.97 -6.33
CA VAL A 284 -20.94 -20.52 -6.55
C VAL A 284 -22.33 -19.90 -6.40
N LYS A 285 -23.40 -20.62 -6.77
CA LYS A 285 -24.79 -20.16 -6.57
C LYS A 285 -25.15 -19.88 -5.10
N TYR A 286 -24.42 -20.44 -4.15
CA TYR A 286 -24.61 -20.23 -2.70
C TYR A 286 -23.67 -19.18 -2.10
N TYR A 287 -22.76 -18.61 -2.89
CA TYR A 287 -21.81 -17.64 -2.40
C TYR A 287 -22.50 -16.33 -2.01
N THR A 288 -22.09 -15.77 -0.89
CA THR A 288 -22.43 -14.39 -0.54
C THR A 288 -21.73 -13.41 -1.47
N THR A 289 -22.10 -12.14 -1.42
CA THR A 289 -21.42 -11.08 -2.19
C THR A 289 -19.93 -11.04 -1.87
N ASP A 290 -19.56 -11.13 -0.59
CA ASP A 290 -18.16 -11.11 -0.15
C ASP A 290 -17.39 -12.30 -0.73
N ARG A 291 -17.96 -13.51 -0.65
CA ARG A 291 -17.32 -14.70 -1.21
C ARG A 291 -17.17 -14.64 -2.73
N LEU A 292 -18.16 -14.09 -3.46
CA LEU A 292 -18.05 -13.88 -4.91
C LEU A 292 -16.90 -12.92 -5.24
N ARG A 293 -16.77 -11.85 -4.46
CA ARG A 293 -15.68 -10.87 -4.65
C ARG A 293 -14.33 -11.50 -4.32
N GLU A 294 -14.21 -12.24 -3.24
CA GLU A 294 -12.98 -12.95 -2.86
C GLU A 294 -12.49 -13.90 -3.95
N GLU A 295 -13.40 -14.64 -4.59
CA GLU A 295 -13.05 -15.63 -5.62
C GLU A 295 -12.77 -15.00 -6.99
N PHE A 296 -13.54 -14.01 -7.42
CA PHE A 296 -13.53 -13.55 -8.80
C PHE A 296 -13.14 -12.10 -9.00
N HIS A 297 -13.32 -11.22 -8.01
CA HIS A 297 -12.99 -9.80 -8.13
C HIS A 297 -11.53 -9.53 -7.76
N ILE A 298 -10.87 -8.66 -8.52
CA ILE A 298 -9.50 -8.21 -8.26
C ILE A 298 -9.50 -6.68 -8.21
N ALA A 299 -9.32 -6.13 -7.03
CA ALA A 299 -9.12 -4.71 -6.80
C ALA A 299 -7.62 -4.37 -6.60
N ASN A 300 -7.32 -3.08 -6.56
CA ASN A 300 -5.99 -2.54 -6.24
C ASN A 300 -4.86 -3.10 -7.13
N LEU A 301 -5.12 -3.21 -8.44
CA LEU A 301 -4.13 -3.69 -9.40
C LEU A 301 -2.98 -2.70 -9.64
N PHE A 302 -3.22 -1.40 -9.44
CA PHE A 302 -2.27 -0.35 -9.76
C PHE A 302 -1.94 0.48 -8.51
N THR A 303 -1.19 -0.15 -7.59
CA THR A 303 -0.59 0.55 -6.46
C THR A 303 0.80 1.06 -6.85
N LYS A 304 1.15 2.22 -6.33
CA LYS A 304 2.40 2.91 -6.62
C LYS A 304 3.61 2.03 -6.30
N ASP A 305 4.53 1.92 -7.25
CA ASP A 305 5.79 1.16 -7.15
C ASP A 305 5.64 -0.29 -6.67
N ASN A 306 4.50 -0.91 -6.98
CA ASN A 306 4.18 -2.28 -6.60
C ASN A 306 3.72 -3.12 -7.78
N ILE A 307 3.85 -4.45 -7.65
CA ILE A 307 3.37 -5.47 -8.57
C ILE A 307 2.30 -6.29 -7.87
N ARG A 308 1.06 -6.20 -8.33
CA ARG A 308 -0.03 -7.06 -7.88
C ARG A 308 -0.18 -8.22 -8.85
N MET A 309 -0.07 -9.46 -8.36
CA MET A 309 -0.25 -10.68 -9.15
C MET A 309 -1.32 -11.57 -8.54
N VAL A 310 -2.27 -12.01 -9.34
CA VAL A 310 -3.30 -12.98 -8.96
C VAL A 310 -3.23 -14.18 -9.89
N TYR A 311 -2.82 -15.33 -9.37
CA TYR A 311 -2.74 -16.60 -10.07
C TYR A 311 -4.03 -17.40 -9.86
N SER A 312 -4.85 -17.48 -10.88
CA SER A 312 -6.05 -18.34 -10.88
C SER A 312 -5.71 -19.73 -11.38
N HIS A 313 -6.15 -20.77 -10.66
CA HIS A 313 -6.08 -22.15 -11.15
C HIS A 313 -7.07 -22.46 -12.28
N ILE A 314 -7.98 -21.53 -12.60
CA ILE A 314 -8.81 -21.59 -13.81
C ILE A 314 -7.91 -21.28 -15.00
N ASP A 315 -7.69 -22.26 -15.87
CA ASP A 315 -6.77 -22.22 -17.03
C ASP A 315 -5.37 -21.65 -16.72
N ARG A 316 -5.01 -21.57 -15.43
CA ARG A 316 -3.72 -21.10 -14.93
C ARG A 316 -3.31 -19.72 -15.42
N ILE A 317 -4.27 -18.82 -15.60
CA ILE A 317 -4.01 -17.44 -15.93
C ILE A 317 -3.43 -16.69 -14.72
N ILE A 318 -2.51 -15.75 -14.97
CA ILE A 318 -2.06 -14.78 -13.98
C ILE A 318 -2.50 -13.41 -14.45
N VAL A 319 -3.21 -12.69 -13.60
CA VAL A 319 -3.59 -11.29 -13.80
C VAL A 319 -2.60 -10.43 -13.05
N ILE A 320 -2.02 -9.44 -13.72
CA ILE A 320 -0.95 -8.61 -13.18
C ILE A 320 -1.27 -7.15 -13.44
N GLY A 321 -1.14 -6.34 -12.40
CA GLY A 321 -1.12 -4.89 -12.50
C GLY A 321 0.15 -4.32 -11.87
N MET A 322 0.70 -3.27 -12.46
CA MET A 322 1.80 -2.53 -11.88
C MET A 322 1.79 -1.07 -12.30
N MET A 323 2.22 -0.20 -11.40
CA MET A 323 2.33 1.24 -11.63
C MET A 323 3.71 1.72 -11.12
N PRO A 324 4.78 1.58 -11.92
CA PRO A 324 6.08 2.11 -11.58
C PRO A 324 6.03 3.64 -11.63
N VAL A 325 6.18 4.30 -10.49
CA VAL A 325 6.19 5.78 -10.39
C VAL A 325 7.61 6.28 -10.29
N PHE A 326 8.34 5.79 -9.30
CA PHE A 326 9.74 6.15 -9.06
C PHE A 326 10.68 4.95 -9.24
N ALA A 327 10.22 3.74 -8.94
CA ALA A 327 11.01 2.52 -9.06
C ALA A 327 10.90 1.87 -10.44
N GLU A 328 11.99 1.26 -10.91
CA GLU A 328 11.93 0.28 -11.99
C GLU A 328 11.51 -1.07 -11.43
N LEU A 329 10.35 -1.57 -11.83
CA LEU A 329 9.79 -2.83 -11.34
C LEU A 329 10.24 -4.01 -12.20
N LYS A 330 10.60 -5.14 -11.57
CA LYS A 330 11.03 -6.36 -12.25
C LYS A 330 10.05 -7.50 -12.02
N LEU A 331 9.64 -8.18 -13.08
CA LEU A 331 8.72 -9.31 -12.99
C LEU A 331 9.47 -10.59 -12.62
N GLU A 332 9.15 -11.13 -11.44
CA GLU A 332 9.75 -12.35 -10.88
C GLU A 332 8.77 -13.53 -10.91
N ALA A 333 9.30 -14.76 -10.97
CA ALA A 333 8.49 -15.97 -11.05
C ALA A 333 7.73 -16.29 -9.75
N GLY A 334 8.27 -15.90 -8.59
CA GLY A 334 7.76 -16.34 -7.31
C GLY A 334 7.93 -17.86 -7.09
N LYS A 335 7.60 -18.32 -5.88
CA LYS A 335 7.63 -19.77 -5.53
C LYS A 335 6.51 -20.56 -6.23
N GLU A 336 5.41 -19.90 -6.55
CA GLU A 336 4.18 -20.52 -7.11
C GLU A 336 4.42 -21.11 -8.49
N LEU A 337 5.31 -20.51 -9.27
CA LEU A 337 5.62 -21.00 -10.62
C LEU A 337 6.70 -22.08 -10.64
N ALA A 338 7.49 -22.23 -9.57
CA ALA A 338 8.63 -23.15 -9.48
C ALA A 338 9.50 -23.05 -10.76
N ALA A 339 9.88 -21.83 -11.14
CA ALA A 339 10.60 -21.51 -12.37
C ALA A 339 11.74 -20.54 -12.07
N ASP A 340 12.83 -20.60 -12.86
CA ASP A 340 14.01 -19.74 -12.69
C ASP A 340 13.73 -18.28 -13.10
N TYR A 341 12.75 -18.05 -13.96
CA TYR A 341 12.28 -16.75 -14.41
C TYR A 341 10.83 -16.83 -14.90
N PHE A 342 10.11 -15.70 -14.89
CA PHE A 342 8.65 -15.66 -15.08
C PHE A 342 8.17 -16.32 -16.38
N LEU A 343 8.80 -16.05 -17.51
CA LEU A 343 8.40 -16.59 -18.83
C LEU A 343 9.12 -17.89 -19.21
N GLN A 344 9.64 -18.65 -18.25
CA GLN A 344 10.30 -19.94 -18.57
C GLN A 344 9.34 -20.92 -19.26
N ARG A 345 8.06 -20.90 -18.87
CA ARG A 345 7.00 -21.79 -19.39
C ARG A 345 5.68 -21.06 -19.67
N ARG A 346 5.75 -19.74 -19.84
CA ARG A 346 4.58 -18.88 -19.98
C ARG A 346 4.78 -17.85 -21.08
N GLU A 347 3.68 -17.33 -21.59
CA GLU A 347 3.60 -16.15 -22.45
C GLU A 347 2.89 -15.01 -21.71
N LEU A 348 3.09 -13.78 -22.17
CA LEU A 348 2.57 -12.57 -21.54
C LEU A 348 1.99 -11.63 -22.60
N GLY A 349 0.82 -11.09 -22.31
CA GLY A 349 0.25 -9.91 -22.97
C GLY A 349 0.23 -8.73 -22.02
N CYS A 350 0.59 -7.56 -22.50
CA CYS A 350 0.56 -6.32 -21.74
C CYS A 350 -0.12 -5.21 -22.53
N ILE A 351 -0.98 -4.42 -21.90
CA ILE A 351 -1.53 -3.16 -22.43
C ILE A 351 -1.21 -2.06 -21.39
N ASN A 352 -0.60 -0.97 -21.84
CA ASN A 352 -0.38 0.21 -21.00
C ASN A 352 -1.64 1.07 -20.97
N ILE A 353 -2.23 1.28 -19.80
CA ILE A 353 -3.45 2.10 -19.62
C ILE A 353 -3.18 3.45 -18.94
N GLY A 354 -1.93 3.70 -18.52
CA GLY A 354 -1.49 4.95 -17.89
C GLY A 354 -0.73 5.87 -18.83
N GLY A 355 0.15 6.70 -18.29
CA GLY A 355 1.08 7.55 -19.02
C GLY A 355 2.11 6.75 -19.83
N LYS A 356 3.05 7.44 -20.46
CA LYS A 356 4.11 6.79 -21.27
C LYS A 356 5.06 6.00 -20.36
N GLY A 357 5.34 4.74 -20.74
CA GLY A 357 6.29 3.88 -20.04
C GLY A 357 7.28 3.19 -20.96
N ILE A 358 8.19 2.44 -20.37
CA ILE A 358 9.17 1.62 -21.07
C ILE A 358 9.16 0.22 -20.45
N ILE A 359 9.13 -0.79 -21.30
CA ILE A 359 9.34 -2.20 -20.93
C ILE A 359 10.69 -2.60 -21.50
N THR A 360 11.60 -3.08 -20.64
CA THR A 360 12.89 -3.64 -21.08
C THR A 360 12.82 -5.16 -21.03
N ILE A 361 13.05 -5.81 -22.13
CA ILE A 361 13.02 -7.28 -22.28
C ILE A 361 14.39 -7.75 -22.71
N ASP A 362 15.09 -8.51 -21.87
CA ASP A 362 16.45 -9.00 -22.10
C ASP A 362 17.42 -7.91 -22.64
N GLY A 363 17.29 -6.69 -22.08
CA GLY A 363 18.12 -5.53 -22.42
C GLY A 363 17.64 -4.72 -23.63
N THR A 364 16.53 -5.09 -24.28
CA THR A 364 15.93 -4.31 -25.37
C THR A 364 14.75 -3.49 -24.85
N GLU A 365 14.79 -2.17 -25.04
CA GLU A 365 13.73 -1.26 -24.61
C GLU A 365 12.60 -1.15 -25.63
N TYR A 366 11.36 -1.19 -25.12
CA TYR A 366 10.13 -0.97 -25.87
C TYR A 366 9.35 0.18 -25.24
N GLU A 367 9.28 1.32 -25.94
CA GLU A 367 8.42 2.42 -25.51
C GLU A 367 6.95 2.01 -25.62
N MET A 368 6.16 2.31 -24.57
CA MET A 368 4.73 2.00 -24.47
C MET A 368 3.95 3.29 -24.23
N ASN A 369 3.34 3.81 -25.27
CA ASN A 369 2.38 4.92 -25.12
C ASN A 369 1.07 4.42 -24.50
N PRO A 370 0.21 5.32 -24.02
CA PRO A 370 -1.15 4.94 -23.60
C PRO A 370 -1.87 4.12 -24.69
N ARG A 371 -2.44 2.99 -24.31
CA ARG A 371 -3.12 2.02 -25.18
C ARG A 371 -2.21 1.20 -26.11
N ASP A 372 -0.90 1.34 -26.04
CA ASP A 372 0.00 0.40 -26.72
C ASP A 372 -0.05 -0.97 -26.04
N GLY A 373 0.00 -2.04 -26.85
CA GLY A 373 0.10 -3.40 -26.38
C GLY A 373 1.44 -4.03 -26.76
N ILE A 374 1.83 -5.07 -26.04
CA ILE A 374 2.98 -5.92 -26.38
C ILE A 374 2.69 -7.37 -25.99
N TYR A 375 3.07 -8.29 -26.87
CA TYR A 375 3.14 -9.71 -26.59
C TYR A 375 4.59 -10.13 -26.38
N VAL A 376 4.84 -10.93 -25.34
CA VAL A 376 6.14 -11.48 -25.02
C VAL A 376 6.03 -13.00 -24.92
N GLY A 377 6.70 -13.69 -25.82
CA GLY A 377 6.68 -15.17 -25.87
C GLY A 377 7.54 -15.80 -24.77
N MET A 378 7.35 -17.09 -24.58
CA MET A 378 8.12 -17.93 -23.69
C MET A 378 9.63 -17.82 -23.97
N GLY A 379 10.46 -17.91 -22.91
CA GLY A 379 11.93 -17.96 -23.02
C GLY A 379 12.64 -16.63 -22.78
N ASN A 380 11.93 -15.50 -22.76
CA ASN A 380 12.49 -14.21 -22.36
C ASN A 380 12.68 -14.18 -20.82
N LYS A 381 13.87 -13.75 -20.37
CA LYS A 381 14.28 -13.99 -18.97
C LYS A 381 14.07 -12.80 -18.04
N VAL A 382 14.40 -11.62 -18.51
CA VAL A 382 14.37 -10.41 -17.68
C VAL A 382 13.40 -9.41 -18.28
N LEU A 383 12.36 -9.08 -17.52
CA LEU A 383 11.39 -8.04 -17.86
C LEU A 383 11.39 -6.99 -16.76
N THR A 384 11.71 -5.74 -17.13
CA THR A 384 11.61 -4.59 -16.23
C THR A 384 10.71 -3.51 -16.82
N PHE A 385 10.13 -2.70 -15.95
CA PHE A 385 9.07 -1.74 -16.27
C PHE A 385 9.35 -0.42 -15.57
N LYS A 386 9.29 0.69 -16.29
CA LYS A 386 9.45 2.04 -15.74
C LYS A 386 8.50 3.04 -16.39
N SER A 387 8.12 4.06 -15.66
CA SER A 387 7.45 5.24 -16.21
C SER A 387 8.44 6.22 -16.80
N VAL A 388 8.02 6.99 -17.80
CA VAL A 388 8.82 8.09 -18.35
C VAL A 388 8.62 9.36 -17.53
N ASP A 389 7.42 9.53 -16.95
CA ASP A 389 7.03 10.70 -16.17
C ASP A 389 6.33 10.24 -14.88
N PRO A 390 6.93 10.49 -13.70
CA PRO A 390 6.34 10.14 -12.41
C PRO A 390 5.03 10.90 -12.11
N GLU A 391 4.84 12.09 -12.65
CA GLU A 391 3.60 12.86 -12.46
C GLU A 391 2.44 12.33 -13.33
N ASN A 392 2.77 11.52 -14.36
CA ASN A 392 1.81 10.80 -15.18
C ASN A 392 2.31 9.37 -15.43
N PRO A 393 2.28 8.51 -14.41
CA PRO A 393 2.89 7.20 -14.45
C PRO A 393 2.22 6.25 -15.44
N ALA A 394 3.02 5.34 -16.00
CA ALA A 394 2.50 4.22 -16.76
C ALA A 394 1.77 3.25 -15.84
N LYS A 395 0.72 2.62 -16.35
CA LYS A 395 0.00 1.54 -15.69
C LYS A 395 -0.03 0.34 -16.62
N PHE A 396 0.74 -0.68 -16.29
CA PHE A 396 0.84 -1.88 -17.11
C PHE A 396 -0.14 -2.94 -16.61
N TYR A 397 -1.20 -3.18 -17.38
CA TYR A 397 -2.08 -4.31 -17.18
C TYR A 397 -1.60 -5.49 -18.00
N MET A 398 -1.40 -6.64 -17.36
CA MET A 398 -0.87 -7.81 -18.01
C MET A 398 -1.66 -9.07 -17.65
N THR A 399 -1.69 -10.00 -18.60
CA THR A 399 -2.15 -11.36 -18.36
C THR A 399 -1.13 -12.35 -18.91
N SER A 400 -0.95 -13.46 -18.19
CA SER A 400 -0.01 -14.50 -18.58
C SER A 400 -0.65 -15.87 -18.52
N CYS A 401 -0.34 -16.71 -19.51
CA CYS A 401 -0.81 -18.08 -19.62
C CYS A 401 0.35 -19.07 -19.80
N PRO A 402 0.17 -20.38 -19.54
CA PRO A 402 1.13 -21.40 -19.91
C PRO A 402 1.41 -21.39 -21.41
N ALA A 403 2.65 -21.61 -21.79
CA ALA A 403 3.08 -21.67 -23.19
C ALA A 403 3.78 -22.99 -23.49
N HIS A 404 3.57 -23.52 -24.70
CA HIS A 404 4.14 -24.78 -25.18
C HIS A 404 5.18 -24.59 -26.29
N THR A 405 5.28 -23.35 -26.82
CA THR A 405 6.27 -22.98 -27.84
C THR A 405 6.65 -21.50 -27.71
N GLN A 406 7.77 -21.14 -28.29
CA GLN A 406 8.25 -19.77 -28.30
C GLN A 406 7.76 -19.04 -29.54
N TYR A 407 7.09 -17.91 -29.36
CA TYR A 407 6.77 -16.95 -30.41
C TYR A 407 7.54 -15.64 -30.20
N PRO A 408 7.79 -14.86 -31.28
CA PRO A 408 8.54 -13.61 -31.19
C PRO A 408 7.78 -12.55 -30.39
N ILE A 409 8.54 -11.58 -29.84
CA ILE A 409 7.96 -10.38 -29.25
C ILE A 409 7.30 -9.55 -30.34
N VAL A 410 6.05 -9.10 -30.08
CA VAL A 410 5.29 -8.25 -31.00
C VAL A 410 4.74 -7.06 -30.24
N LYS A 411 5.23 -5.87 -30.57
CA LYS A 411 4.62 -4.61 -30.08
C LYS A 411 3.49 -4.20 -31.03
N ILE A 412 2.33 -3.86 -30.47
CA ILE A 412 1.13 -3.45 -31.17
C ILE A 412 0.76 -2.03 -30.76
N ASP A 413 0.98 -1.08 -31.64
CA ASP A 413 0.46 0.27 -31.52
C ASP A 413 -1.07 0.24 -31.67
N ILE A 414 -1.82 0.98 -30.84
CA ILE A 414 -3.30 1.02 -30.89
C ILE A 414 -3.83 1.38 -32.30
N THR A 415 -3.11 2.19 -33.06
CA THR A 415 -3.51 2.56 -34.43
C THR A 415 -3.39 1.40 -35.40
N LYS A 416 -2.58 0.38 -35.10
CA LYS A 416 -2.33 -0.83 -35.89
C LYS A 416 -3.11 -2.04 -35.38
N ALA A 417 -3.77 -1.95 -34.21
CA ALA A 417 -4.66 -3.00 -33.72
C ALA A 417 -5.80 -3.24 -34.74
N ARG A 418 -6.18 -4.50 -34.90
CA ARG A 418 -7.31 -4.85 -35.76
C ARG A 418 -8.60 -4.34 -35.13
N LYS A 419 -9.30 -3.41 -35.80
CA LYS A 419 -10.53 -2.80 -35.29
C LYS A 419 -11.76 -3.50 -35.86
N VAL A 420 -12.65 -3.96 -34.97
CA VAL A 420 -13.90 -4.59 -35.31
C VAL A 420 -15.06 -3.78 -34.71
N PRO A 421 -15.77 -2.96 -35.52
CA PRO A 421 -16.98 -2.28 -35.06
C PRO A 421 -18.11 -3.30 -34.80
N CYS A 422 -18.80 -3.16 -33.67
CA CYS A 422 -19.87 -4.05 -33.25
C CYS A 422 -21.02 -3.28 -32.62
N GLY A 423 -22.23 -3.89 -32.70
CA GLY A 423 -23.43 -3.41 -32.05
C GLY A 423 -24.07 -2.19 -32.73
N SER A 424 -25.10 -1.66 -32.09
CA SER A 424 -25.85 -0.49 -32.53
C SER A 424 -26.18 0.44 -31.35
N VAL A 425 -26.55 1.68 -31.64
CA VAL A 425 -27.06 2.61 -30.64
C VAL A 425 -28.42 2.16 -30.11
N GLU A 426 -29.24 1.60 -30.96
CA GLU A 426 -30.58 1.09 -30.63
C GLU A 426 -30.51 -0.02 -29.57
N ASP A 427 -29.48 -0.87 -29.68
CA ASP A 427 -29.25 -1.97 -28.72
C ASP A 427 -28.40 -1.53 -27.52
N CYS A 428 -28.03 -0.23 -27.40
CA CYS A 428 -27.19 0.33 -26.34
C CYS A 428 -25.83 -0.36 -26.20
N ASN A 429 -25.29 -0.94 -27.28
CA ASN A 429 -24.07 -1.74 -27.26
C ASN A 429 -23.06 -1.41 -28.37
N LYS A 430 -23.18 -0.24 -28.99
CA LYS A 430 -22.25 0.19 -30.04
C LYS A 430 -20.85 0.36 -29.49
N ARG A 431 -19.89 -0.33 -30.06
CA ARG A 431 -18.50 -0.40 -29.56
C ARG A 431 -17.50 -0.75 -30.64
N VAL A 432 -16.22 -0.52 -30.35
CA VAL A 432 -15.10 -0.96 -31.19
C VAL A 432 -14.26 -1.95 -30.39
N ILE A 433 -14.04 -3.12 -30.94
CA ILE A 433 -13.12 -4.13 -30.41
C ILE A 433 -11.77 -3.93 -31.07
N ASN A 434 -10.75 -3.55 -30.29
CA ASN A 434 -9.37 -3.47 -30.73
C ASN A 434 -8.69 -4.79 -30.35
N GLN A 435 -8.40 -5.63 -31.35
CA GLN A 435 -7.75 -6.92 -31.17
C GLN A 435 -6.24 -6.75 -31.22
N TYR A 436 -5.55 -7.08 -30.14
CA TYR A 436 -4.10 -7.02 -30.00
C TYR A 436 -3.47 -8.39 -30.18
N ILE A 437 -3.72 -9.30 -29.26
CA ILE A 437 -3.25 -10.68 -29.33
C ILE A 437 -4.45 -11.51 -29.79
N HIS A 438 -4.45 -11.86 -31.07
CA HIS A 438 -5.54 -12.53 -31.73
C HIS A 438 -5.03 -13.32 -32.94
N PRO A 439 -5.57 -14.51 -33.26
CA PRO A 439 -5.06 -15.32 -34.38
C PRO A 439 -4.99 -14.62 -35.74
N GLU A 440 -5.84 -13.62 -35.99
CA GLU A 440 -5.78 -12.80 -37.22
C GLU A 440 -4.77 -11.64 -37.15
N VAL A 441 -4.11 -11.42 -36.02
CA VAL A 441 -3.12 -10.36 -35.82
C VAL A 441 -1.73 -10.97 -35.66
N MET A 442 -1.60 -11.99 -34.79
CA MET A 442 -0.35 -12.65 -34.47
C MET A 442 -0.58 -14.04 -33.88
N GLN A 443 0.49 -14.83 -33.79
CA GLN A 443 0.43 -16.15 -33.16
C GLN A 443 0.77 -16.05 -31.68
N SER A 444 -0.01 -16.76 -30.85
CA SER A 444 0.21 -17.02 -29.42
C SER A 444 -0.07 -18.48 -29.10
N CYS A 445 0.28 -18.97 -27.91
CA CYS A 445 -0.04 -20.33 -27.51
C CYS A 445 -1.50 -20.47 -27.07
N GLN A 446 -1.88 -19.74 -26.04
CA GLN A 446 -3.19 -19.81 -25.40
C GLN A 446 -3.82 -18.42 -25.18
N LEU A 447 -2.99 -17.37 -25.17
CA LEU A 447 -3.42 -16.03 -24.85
C LEU A 447 -4.11 -15.35 -26.03
N ALA A 448 -5.31 -14.84 -25.78
CA ALA A 448 -5.93 -13.81 -26.62
C ALA A 448 -6.25 -12.59 -25.76
N MET A 449 -6.03 -11.38 -26.28
CA MET A 449 -6.21 -10.13 -25.52
C MET A 449 -6.58 -8.97 -26.43
N GLY A 450 -7.49 -8.11 -25.96
CA GLY A 450 -7.87 -6.91 -26.67
C GLY A 450 -8.55 -5.88 -25.77
N LEU A 451 -8.78 -4.71 -26.34
CA LEU A 451 -9.44 -3.59 -25.70
C LEU A 451 -10.74 -3.26 -26.42
N THR A 452 -11.85 -3.24 -25.72
CA THR A 452 -13.14 -2.82 -26.24
C THR A 452 -13.53 -1.46 -25.66
N GLU A 453 -13.90 -0.54 -26.54
CA GLU A 453 -14.32 0.82 -26.19
C GLU A 453 -15.77 1.02 -26.59
N LEU A 454 -16.66 1.29 -25.61
CA LEU A 454 -18.06 1.59 -25.85
C LEU A 454 -18.23 3.04 -26.31
N GLU A 455 -19.02 3.27 -27.35
CA GLU A 455 -19.35 4.63 -27.78
C GLU A 455 -20.31 5.32 -26.80
N VAL A 456 -20.28 6.65 -26.79
CA VAL A 456 -21.20 7.47 -25.97
C VAL A 456 -22.66 7.10 -26.27
N GLY A 457 -23.42 6.84 -25.22
CA GLY A 457 -24.82 6.38 -25.32
C GLY A 457 -24.97 4.85 -25.31
N SER A 458 -23.86 4.10 -25.31
CA SER A 458 -23.85 2.66 -25.16
C SER A 458 -23.32 2.26 -23.78
N ASN A 459 -23.96 1.31 -23.13
CA ASN A 459 -23.62 0.88 -21.79
C ASN A 459 -23.60 -0.65 -21.60
N TRP A 460 -23.97 -1.42 -22.63
CA TRP A 460 -23.89 -2.88 -22.63
C TRP A 460 -22.69 -3.40 -23.40
N ASN A 461 -22.02 -4.37 -22.82
CA ASN A 461 -20.99 -5.16 -23.48
C ASN A 461 -21.38 -6.64 -23.43
N THR A 462 -21.05 -7.38 -24.51
CA THR A 462 -21.27 -8.81 -24.62
C THR A 462 -22.71 -9.21 -24.30
N MET A 463 -23.65 -8.52 -24.96
CA MET A 463 -25.07 -8.87 -24.92
C MET A 463 -25.58 -9.04 -26.38
N PRO A 464 -26.18 -10.19 -26.75
CA PRO A 464 -26.41 -11.40 -25.93
C PRO A 464 -25.12 -11.99 -25.37
N CYS A 465 -25.20 -12.49 -24.14
CA CYS A 465 -24.04 -13.10 -23.47
C CYS A 465 -23.81 -14.52 -23.99
N HIS A 466 -22.68 -15.11 -23.63
CA HIS A 466 -22.28 -16.45 -24.01
C HIS A 466 -21.41 -17.09 -22.91
N THR A 467 -21.15 -18.40 -23.07
CA THR A 467 -20.16 -19.17 -22.31
C THR A 467 -19.14 -19.77 -23.26
N HIS A 468 -18.06 -20.31 -22.72
CA HIS A 468 -17.02 -21.03 -23.48
C HIS A 468 -16.62 -22.29 -22.73
N ASP A 469 -16.77 -23.47 -23.29
CA ASP A 469 -16.31 -24.69 -22.59
C ASP A 469 -14.78 -24.86 -22.57
N ARG A 470 -14.07 -24.26 -23.53
CA ARG A 470 -12.62 -24.49 -23.75
C ARG A 470 -11.69 -23.42 -23.23
N ARG A 471 -12.20 -22.33 -22.66
CA ARG A 471 -11.38 -21.21 -22.18
C ARG A 471 -12.11 -20.40 -21.12
N MET A 472 -11.31 -19.72 -20.29
CA MET A 472 -11.80 -18.71 -19.36
C MET A 472 -11.56 -17.30 -19.89
N GLU A 473 -12.14 -16.30 -19.26
CA GLU A 473 -11.94 -14.90 -19.61
C GLU A 473 -11.74 -14.02 -18.37
N VAL A 474 -10.96 -12.95 -18.51
CA VAL A 474 -10.78 -11.90 -17.49
C VAL A 474 -11.12 -10.57 -18.12
N TYR A 475 -11.92 -9.75 -17.43
CA TYR A 475 -12.17 -8.35 -17.81
C TYR A 475 -11.52 -7.40 -16.81
N LEU A 476 -10.79 -6.39 -17.33
CA LEU A 476 -10.42 -5.19 -16.59
C LEU A 476 -11.29 -4.04 -17.09
N TYR A 477 -12.04 -3.41 -16.21
CA TYR A 477 -12.87 -2.24 -16.52
C TYR A 477 -12.09 -0.94 -16.32
N LEU A 478 -12.24 0.01 -17.24
CA LEU A 478 -11.50 1.28 -17.23
C LEU A 478 -12.28 2.41 -17.91
N ASP A 479 -11.73 3.64 -17.88
CA ASP A 479 -12.36 4.86 -18.41
C ASP A 479 -13.66 5.21 -17.70
N MET A 480 -13.74 4.97 -16.40
CA MET A 480 -14.86 5.30 -15.55
C MET A 480 -14.51 6.40 -14.55
N GLY A 481 -15.46 7.26 -14.25
CA GLY A 481 -15.32 8.25 -13.19
C GLY A 481 -15.51 7.64 -11.79
N PRO A 482 -15.21 8.38 -10.73
CA PRO A 482 -15.24 7.87 -9.35
C PRO A 482 -16.65 7.49 -8.86
N ASN A 483 -17.71 7.94 -9.52
CA ASN A 483 -19.11 7.59 -9.22
C ASN A 483 -19.73 6.64 -10.26
N ASP A 484 -18.95 6.18 -11.24
CA ASP A 484 -19.43 5.24 -12.24
C ASP A 484 -19.20 3.81 -11.76
N ALA A 485 -20.06 2.90 -12.23
CA ALA A 485 -19.96 1.48 -11.94
C ALA A 485 -20.41 0.63 -13.14
N VAL A 486 -19.86 -0.58 -13.23
CA VAL A 486 -20.32 -1.62 -14.13
C VAL A 486 -20.82 -2.79 -13.31
N PHE A 487 -22.04 -3.27 -13.60
CA PHE A 487 -22.55 -4.52 -13.07
C PHE A 487 -22.08 -5.65 -13.99
N HIS A 488 -21.03 -6.34 -13.57
CA HIS A 488 -20.53 -7.51 -14.29
C HIS A 488 -21.43 -8.71 -13.99
N MET A 489 -22.16 -9.15 -15.00
CA MET A 489 -23.03 -10.32 -14.92
C MET A 489 -22.21 -11.58 -15.07
N MET A 490 -22.36 -12.53 -14.14
CA MET A 490 -21.66 -13.81 -14.09
C MET A 490 -22.59 -14.93 -13.61
N GLY A 491 -22.05 -16.13 -13.51
CA GLY A 491 -22.77 -17.33 -13.07
C GLY A 491 -23.24 -18.18 -14.23
N GLU A 492 -23.92 -19.31 -13.94
CA GLU A 492 -24.56 -20.10 -14.97
C GLU A 492 -25.77 -19.34 -15.55
N PRO A 493 -26.15 -19.55 -16.82
CA PRO A 493 -27.26 -18.79 -17.44
C PRO A 493 -28.60 -18.88 -16.69
N LYS A 494 -28.84 -19.96 -15.96
CA LYS A 494 -30.07 -20.16 -15.15
C LYS A 494 -29.94 -19.72 -13.69
N GLU A 495 -28.75 -19.22 -13.28
CA GLU A 495 -28.43 -18.79 -11.91
C GLU A 495 -27.50 -17.59 -11.97
N THR A 496 -27.97 -16.49 -12.56
CA THR A 496 -27.16 -15.30 -12.78
C THR A 496 -26.86 -14.57 -11.49
N ARG A 497 -25.64 -14.08 -11.38
CA ARG A 497 -25.12 -13.26 -10.28
C ARG A 497 -24.49 -11.99 -10.88
N HIS A 498 -24.07 -11.06 -10.03
CA HIS A 498 -23.31 -9.90 -10.49
C HIS A 498 -22.28 -9.48 -9.46
N ILE A 499 -21.24 -8.81 -9.94
CA ILE A 499 -20.23 -8.10 -9.15
C ILE A 499 -20.25 -6.65 -9.61
N VAL A 500 -20.35 -5.72 -8.66
CA VAL A 500 -20.22 -4.29 -8.96
C VAL A 500 -18.73 -3.98 -9.09
N MET A 501 -18.35 -3.48 -10.27
CA MET A 501 -16.98 -3.15 -10.66
C MET A 501 -16.79 -1.65 -10.75
N HIS A 502 -15.64 -1.17 -10.30
CA HIS A 502 -15.19 0.22 -10.43
C HIS A 502 -14.00 0.35 -11.37
N ASN A 503 -13.54 1.59 -11.55
CA ASN A 503 -12.41 1.87 -12.45
C ASN A 503 -11.16 1.09 -12.05
N GLU A 504 -10.50 0.49 -13.04
CA GLU A 504 -9.24 -0.27 -12.88
C GLU A 504 -9.36 -1.52 -12.01
N GLU A 505 -10.56 -2.10 -11.91
CA GLU A 505 -10.81 -3.39 -11.26
C GLU A 505 -10.99 -4.49 -12.29
N ALA A 506 -10.50 -5.70 -11.97
CA ALA A 506 -10.66 -6.86 -12.85
C ALA A 506 -11.58 -7.93 -12.25
N VAL A 507 -12.12 -8.77 -13.12
CA VAL A 507 -12.97 -9.90 -12.74
C VAL A 507 -12.62 -11.15 -13.56
N ILE A 508 -12.52 -12.28 -12.87
CA ILE A 508 -12.28 -13.61 -13.45
C ILE A 508 -13.62 -14.24 -13.81
N SER A 509 -13.76 -14.67 -15.06
CA SER A 509 -14.95 -15.37 -15.56
C SER A 509 -14.56 -16.80 -15.97
N PRO A 510 -14.94 -17.83 -15.17
CA PRO A 510 -14.73 -19.23 -15.52
C PRO A 510 -15.45 -19.62 -16.82
N SER A 511 -15.03 -20.68 -17.46
CA SER A 511 -15.62 -21.20 -18.73
C SER A 511 -17.13 -21.41 -18.65
N TRP A 512 -17.65 -21.90 -17.53
CA TRP A 512 -19.07 -22.15 -17.29
C TRP A 512 -19.90 -20.87 -17.01
N SER A 513 -19.25 -19.75 -16.79
CA SER A 513 -19.90 -18.49 -16.42
C SER A 513 -20.19 -17.64 -17.64
N ILE A 514 -21.37 -17.05 -17.69
CA ILE A 514 -21.59 -15.92 -18.59
C ILE A 514 -20.68 -14.76 -18.16
N HIS A 515 -20.34 -13.90 -19.09
CA HIS A 515 -19.58 -12.65 -18.84
C HIS A 515 -20.17 -11.55 -19.70
N SER A 516 -20.79 -10.60 -19.04
CA SER A 516 -21.43 -9.44 -19.64
C SER A 516 -21.37 -8.27 -18.67
N GLY A 517 -21.47 -7.05 -19.15
CA GLY A 517 -21.44 -5.88 -18.29
C GLY A 517 -22.43 -4.82 -18.73
N VAL A 518 -23.05 -4.17 -17.74
CA VAL A 518 -23.85 -2.97 -17.96
C VAL A 518 -23.37 -1.85 -17.07
N GLY A 519 -22.95 -0.74 -17.67
CA GLY A 519 -22.45 0.43 -16.96
C GLY A 519 -23.50 1.48 -16.67
N THR A 520 -23.25 2.30 -15.66
CA THR A 520 -24.00 3.53 -15.41
C THR A 520 -23.76 4.57 -16.49
N LYS A 521 -22.69 4.36 -17.28
CA LYS A 521 -22.23 5.21 -18.38
C LYS A 521 -21.47 4.33 -19.40
N ASN A 522 -21.03 4.88 -20.53
CA ASN A 522 -20.09 4.19 -21.40
C ASN A 522 -18.73 4.05 -20.70
N TYR A 523 -18.04 2.96 -20.99
CA TYR A 523 -16.76 2.58 -20.40
C TYR A 523 -15.91 1.82 -21.42
N SER A 524 -14.69 1.53 -21.09
CA SER A 524 -13.83 0.61 -21.81
C SER A 524 -13.52 -0.62 -20.95
N PHE A 525 -13.14 -1.72 -21.59
CA PHE A 525 -12.63 -2.88 -20.87
C PHE A 525 -11.58 -3.63 -21.68
N ILE A 526 -10.57 -4.14 -21.00
CA ILE A 526 -9.63 -5.09 -21.57
C ILE A 526 -10.13 -6.48 -21.25
N TRP A 527 -10.28 -7.29 -22.30
CA TRP A 527 -10.56 -8.71 -22.19
C TRP A 527 -9.31 -9.53 -22.47
N ALA A 528 -9.12 -10.60 -21.72
CA ALA A 528 -8.05 -11.55 -21.91
C ALA A 528 -8.57 -12.97 -21.69
N MET A 529 -8.23 -13.88 -22.57
CA MET A 529 -8.64 -15.28 -22.53
C MET A 529 -7.43 -16.21 -22.44
N SER A 530 -7.56 -17.25 -21.63
CA SER A 530 -6.63 -18.36 -21.53
C SER A 530 -7.35 -19.68 -21.75
N GLY A 531 -6.72 -20.60 -22.46
CA GLY A 531 -7.28 -21.92 -22.80
C GLY A 531 -7.09 -22.26 -24.27
N GLU A 532 -7.99 -23.02 -24.86
CA GLU A 532 -7.94 -23.40 -26.29
C GLU A 532 -8.46 -22.28 -27.18
N ASN A 533 -7.62 -21.27 -27.49
CA ASN A 533 -7.98 -20.05 -28.20
C ASN A 533 -7.80 -20.11 -29.73
N GLN A 534 -7.64 -21.27 -30.33
CA GLN A 534 -7.36 -21.39 -31.75
C GLN A 534 -8.54 -20.92 -32.65
N GLU A 535 -9.75 -20.97 -32.13
CA GLU A 535 -10.95 -20.44 -32.80
C GLU A 535 -11.63 -19.41 -31.88
N PHE A 536 -11.53 -18.14 -32.24
CA PHE A 536 -12.10 -17.04 -31.46
C PHE A 536 -13.65 -17.09 -31.43
N THR A 537 -14.28 -17.61 -32.48
CA THR A 537 -15.75 -17.68 -32.65
C THR A 537 -16.40 -18.83 -31.89
N ASP A 538 -15.65 -19.57 -31.11
CA ASP A 538 -16.11 -20.63 -30.21
C ASP A 538 -16.87 -20.04 -29.01
N MET A 539 -18.15 -19.76 -29.22
CA MET A 539 -19.03 -19.12 -28.25
C MET A 539 -20.38 -19.81 -28.22
N ASP A 540 -20.79 -20.26 -27.03
CA ASP A 540 -22.12 -20.80 -26.78
C ASP A 540 -23.06 -19.66 -26.41
N HIS A 541 -23.72 -19.09 -27.43
CA HIS A 541 -24.60 -17.94 -27.26
C HIS A 541 -25.87 -18.30 -26.47
N ILE A 542 -26.20 -17.43 -25.50
CA ILE A 542 -27.40 -17.56 -24.65
C ILE A 542 -28.42 -16.51 -25.09
N GLU A 543 -29.63 -16.93 -25.44
CA GLU A 543 -30.71 -15.98 -25.72
C GLU A 543 -31.13 -15.25 -24.43
N THR A 544 -31.31 -13.93 -24.47
CA THR A 544 -31.63 -13.12 -23.28
C THR A 544 -32.87 -13.64 -22.53
N LYS A 545 -33.86 -14.23 -23.22
CA LYS A 545 -35.03 -14.85 -22.60
C LYS A 545 -34.75 -16.11 -21.78
N GLU A 546 -33.55 -16.68 -21.92
CA GLU A 546 -33.12 -17.89 -21.20
C GLU A 546 -32.38 -17.56 -19.89
N LEU A 547 -31.99 -16.31 -19.70
CA LEU A 547 -31.36 -15.88 -18.47
C LEU A 547 -32.32 -15.84 -17.28
N ARG A 548 -31.82 -16.21 -16.10
CA ARG A 548 -32.61 -16.20 -14.87
C ARG A 548 -31.76 -15.76 -13.66
#